data_ebd7c66d85a8f1e01a3b560abbd82ced
#
_entry.id   ebd7c66d85a8f1e01a3b560abbd82ced
#
_cell.length_a   1.000
_cell.length_b   1.000
_cell.length_c   1.000
_cell.angle_alpha   90.00
_cell.angle_beta   90.00
_cell.angle_gamma   90.00
#
_symmetry.space_group_name_H-M   'P 1'
#
loop_
_entity.id
_entity.type
_entity.pdbx_description
1 polymer ?
#
loop_
_entity_poly.entity_id
_entity_poly.type
_entity_poly.pdbx_seq_one_letter_code
_entity_poly.pdbx_strand_id
1 'polypeptide(L)'
;NGMYRRLIRALDYLKSRPDWDGRTLIVYGGSQGGAQALAAAGLDPAVTAVIAHEPAMCDHGAPLAGRTAGWPRFIRMKGGKPADPAVARAVAYYDSAFFAARIRRAECLVLTGFIDTTCVPSSVYAAFNSIPSASKRIVNFPQAIHGSYPEFDRVTDEFLAGLLRPGK
;
A
#
# COMPACT_ATOMS: atom_id res chain seq x y z
N ASN A 1 -1.26 16.76 -0.13
CA ASN A 1 -2.58 16.70 0.53
C ASN A 1 -3.76 16.40 -0.41
N GLY A 2 -3.72 16.82 -1.70
CA GLY A 2 -4.85 16.65 -2.62
C GLY A 2 -5.21 15.18 -2.91
N MET A 3 -4.21 14.31 -3.08
CA MET A 3 -4.41 12.90 -3.44
C MET A 3 -5.20 12.15 -2.35
N TYR A 4 -4.72 12.13 -1.11
CA TYR A 4 -5.39 11.42 -0.02
C TYR A 4 -6.75 12.02 0.34
N ARG A 5 -6.92 13.36 0.21
CA ARG A 5 -8.24 13.98 0.42
C ARG A 5 -9.25 13.53 -0.62
N ARG A 6 -8.86 13.43 -1.91
CA ARG A 6 -9.73 12.91 -2.97
C ARG A 6 -10.08 11.44 -2.75
N LEU A 7 -9.10 10.65 -2.30
CA LEU A 7 -9.31 9.24 -1.95
C LEU A 7 -10.39 9.09 -0.86
N ILE A 8 -10.26 9.82 0.26
CA ILE A 8 -11.26 9.77 1.33
C ILE A 8 -12.63 10.25 0.85
N ARG A 9 -12.70 11.31 0.04
CA ARG A 9 -13.98 11.75 -0.55
C ARG A 9 -14.62 10.71 -1.45
N ALA A 10 -13.82 9.93 -2.19
CA ALA A 10 -14.34 8.82 -2.98
C ALA A 10 -14.94 7.72 -2.09
N LEU A 11 -14.27 7.38 -0.97
CA LEU A 11 -14.81 6.42 0.01
C LEU A 11 -16.08 6.95 0.68
N ASP A 12 -16.13 8.23 1.05
CA ASP A 12 -17.33 8.87 1.61
C ASP A 12 -18.50 8.78 0.62
N TYR A 13 -18.23 9.05 -0.67
CA TYR A 13 -19.24 8.92 -1.72
C TYR A 13 -19.74 7.48 -1.86
N LEU A 14 -18.85 6.50 -1.92
CA LEU A 14 -19.25 5.09 -2.01
C LEU A 14 -20.11 4.67 -0.83
N LYS A 15 -19.73 5.08 0.39
CA LYS A 15 -20.50 4.79 1.62
C LYS A 15 -21.85 5.50 1.69
N SER A 16 -22.03 6.60 0.96
CA SER A 16 -23.32 7.33 0.88
C SER A 16 -24.29 6.74 -0.13
N ARG A 17 -23.86 5.80 -0.96
CA ARG A 17 -24.72 5.20 -1.99
C ARG A 17 -25.75 4.26 -1.37
N PRO A 18 -27.01 4.29 -1.87
CA PRO A 18 -28.06 3.43 -1.34
C PRO A 18 -27.90 1.95 -1.70
N ASP A 19 -27.05 1.64 -2.69
CA ASP A 19 -26.73 0.28 -3.12
C ASP A 19 -25.50 -0.33 -2.42
N TRP A 20 -24.86 0.40 -1.49
CA TRP A 20 -23.81 -0.17 -0.64
C TRP A 20 -24.43 -0.99 0.49
N ASP A 21 -23.89 -2.19 0.71
CA ASP A 21 -24.38 -3.13 1.72
C ASP A 21 -24.06 -2.71 3.18
N GLY A 22 -23.31 -1.63 3.38
CA GLY A 22 -22.87 -1.16 4.69
C GLY A 22 -21.79 -2.03 5.35
N ARG A 23 -21.28 -3.04 4.67
CA ARG A 23 -20.38 -4.05 5.25
C ARG A 23 -19.09 -4.23 4.45
N THR A 24 -19.18 -4.36 3.14
CA THR A 24 -18.04 -4.73 2.27
C THR A 24 -17.49 -3.49 1.58
N LEU A 25 -16.27 -3.11 1.93
CA LEU A 25 -15.56 -2.01 1.28
C LEU A 25 -14.12 -2.47 1.00
N ILE A 26 -13.84 -2.76 -0.26
CA ILE A 26 -12.55 -3.28 -0.72
C ILE A 26 -11.81 -2.17 -1.46
N VAL A 27 -10.55 -1.95 -1.15
CA VAL A 27 -9.67 -1.03 -1.87
C VAL A 27 -8.56 -1.81 -2.56
N TYR A 28 -8.34 -1.50 -3.84
CA TYR A 28 -7.39 -2.21 -4.70
C TYR A 28 -6.57 -1.24 -5.55
N GLY A 29 -5.29 -1.51 -5.71
CA GLY A 29 -4.46 -0.75 -6.62
C GLY A 29 -3.05 -1.29 -6.78
N GLY A 30 -2.42 -0.92 -7.91
CA GLY A 30 -1.02 -1.20 -8.22
C GLY A 30 -0.16 0.04 -8.10
N SER A 31 1.11 -0.12 -7.77
CA SER A 31 2.11 0.96 -7.72
C SER A 31 1.63 2.14 -6.85
N GLN A 32 1.47 3.32 -7.41
CA GLN A 32 0.90 4.48 -6.71
C GLN A 32 -0.54 4.21 -6.22
N GLY A 33 -1.34 3.44 -6.97
CA GLY A 33 -2.66 2.98 -6.54
C GLY A 33 -2.59 2.05 -5.33
N GLY A 34 -1.58 1.18 -5.26
CA GLY A 34 -1.31 0.32 -4.10
C GLY A 34 -0.97 1.14 -2.84
N ALA A 35 -0.16 2.19 -3.00
CA ALA A 35 0.10 3.17 -1.94
C ALA A 35 -1.20 3.83 -1.44
N GLN A 36 -2.07 4.22 -2.37
CA GLN A 36 -3.36 4.83 -2.05
C GLN A 36 -4.30 3.84 -1.37
N ALA A 37 -4.30 2.56 -1.78
CA ALA A 37 -5.09 1.51 -1.15
C ALA A 37 -4.67 1.29 0.32
N LEU A 38 -3.35 1.22 0.59
CA LEU A 38 -2.83 1.17 1.96
C LEU A 38 -3.22 2.40 2.78
N ALA A 39 -3.14 3.59 2.18
CA ALA A 39 -3.54 4.82 2.85
C ALA A 39 -5.06 4.86 3.13
N ALA A 40 -5.89 4.41 2.19
CA ALA A 40 -7.33 4.28 2.38
C ALA A 40 -7.67 3.40 3.57
N ALA A 41 -7.13 2.17 3.60
CA ALA A 41 -7.36 1.23 4.69
C ALA A 41 -6.82 1.69 6.05
N GLY A 42 -5.73 2.47 6.05
CA GLY A 42 -5.18 3.05 7.26
C GLY A 42 -5.92 4.29 7.78
N LEU A 43 -6.69 4.96 6.94
CA LEU A 43 -7.41 6.20 7.26
C LEU A 43 -8.91 5.97 7.49
N ASP A 44 -9.49 4.95 6.84
CA ASP A 44 -10.92 4.65 6.94
C ASP A 44 -11.13 3.24 7.51
N PRO A 45 -11.63 3.12 8.74
CA PRO A 45 -11.87 1.82 9.38
C PRO A 45 -13.03 1.02 8.76
N ALA A 46 -13.82 1.62 7.87
CA ALA A 46 -14.85 0.91 7.11
C ALA A 46 -14.26 0.04 5.98
N VAL A 47 -13.01 0.25 5.60
CA VAL A 47 -12.32 -0.62 4.65
C VAL A 47 -12.13 -2.00 5.28
N THR A 48 -12.71 -3.01 4.64
CA THR A 48 -12.70 -4.40 5.11
C THR A 48 -11.61 -5.25 4.47
N ALA A 49 -11.16 -4.87 3.28
CA ALA A 49 -10.01 -5.52 2.65
C ALA A 49 -9.17 -4.54 1.81
N VAL A 50 -7.89 -4.81 1.74
CA VAL A 50 -6.94 -4.06 0.93
C VAL A 50 -6.09 -5.00 0.08
N ILE A 51 -5.97 -4.66 -1.20
CA ILE A 51 -5.12 -5.36 -2.16
C ILE A 51 -4.14 -4.35 -2.73
N ALA A 52 -2.86 -4.56 -2.50
CA ALA A 52 -1.81 -3.64 -2.93
C ALA A 52 -0.74 -4.39 -3.74
N HIS A 53 -0.74 -4.15 -5.05
CA HIS A 53 0.28 -4.68 -5.95
C HIS A 53 1.48 -3.72 -6.00
N GLU A 54 2.66 -4.22 -5.66
CA GLU A 54 3.92 -3.48 -5.75
C GLU A 54 3.78 -2.02 -5.25
N PRO A 55 3.24 -1.80 -4.03
CA PRO A 55 2.88 -0.47 -3.59
C PRO A 55 4.08 0.47 -3.60
N ALA A 56 3.91 1.61 -4.25
CA ALA A 56 4.85 2.72 -4.23
C ALA A 56 4.76 3.50 -2.91
N MET A 57 5.53 4.56 -2.78
CA MET A 57 5.47 5.51 -1.65
C MET A 57 5.63 4.84 -0.27
N CYS A 58 6.36 3.73 -0.22
CA CYS A 58 6.66 3.02 1.01
C CYS A 58 8.13 3.25 1.41
N ASP A 59 8.35 3.41 2.72
CA ASP A 59 9.69 3.52 3.31
C ASP A 59 10.52 4.66 2.69
N HIS A 60 9.94 5.85 2.60
CA HIS A 60 10.66 7.03 2.13
C HIS A 60 11.93 7.32 2.94
N GLY A 61 11.96 6.90 4.20
CA GLY A 61 13.10 7.03 5.10
C GLY A 61 14.25 6.06 4.84
N ALA A 62 14.11 5.07 3.96
CA ALA A 62 15.12 4.05 3.68
C ALA A 62 16.54 4.60 3.47
N PRO A 63 16.76 5.71 2.70
CA PRO A 63 18.10 6.27 2.51
C PRO A 63 18.76 6.75 3.80
N LEU A 64 17.99 7.17 4.81
CA LEU A 64 18.53 7.58 6.11
C LEU A 64 19.12 6.41 6.88
N ALA A 65 18.69 5.19 6.56
CA ALA A 65 19.20 3.93 7.11
C ALA A 65 20.11 3.18 6.13
N GLY A 66 20.66 3.85 5.11
CA GLY A 66 21.57 3.26 4.12
C GLY A 66 20.91 2.26 3.16
N ARG A 67 19.57 2.27 3.05
CA ARG A 67 18.82 1.38 2.16
C ARG A 67 18.27 2.14 0.94
N THR A 68 17.90 1.41 -0.11
CA THR A 68 17.24 1.99 -1.27
C THR A 68 15.76 2.19 -0.99
N ALA A 69 15.24 3.40 -1.20
CA ALA A 69 13.80 3.69 -1.18
C ALA A 69 13.12 3.20 -2.47
N GLY A 70 11.83 2.86 -2.36
CA GLY A 70 10.93 2.72 -3.50
C GLY A 70 10.60 4.09 -4.14
N TRP A 71 9.86 4.05 -5.24
CA TRP A 71 9.38 5.27 -5.92
C TRP A 71 8.33 6.01 -5.06
N PRO A 72 8.34 7.35 -5.08
CA PRO A 72 9.37 8.25 -5.59
C PRO A 72 10.50 8.44 -4.56
N ARG A 73 11.72 8.56 -5.06
CA ARG A 73 12.92 8.69 -4.23
C ARG A 73 13.17 10.17 -3.87
N PHE A 74 12.38 10.69 -2.95
CA PHE A 74 12.44 12.09 -2.55
C PHE A 74 13.69 12.47 -1.78
N ILE A 75 14.18 11.58 -0.90
CA ILE A 75 15.32 11.87 -0.05
C ILE A 75 16.61 11.57 -0.82
N ARG A 76 17.31 12.62 -1.19
CA ARG A 76 18.66 12.55 -1.74
C ARG A 76 19.68 12.68 -0.60
N MET A 77 20.70 11.83 -0.60
CA MET A 77 21.76 11.86 0.39
C MET A 77 22.98 12.61 -0.17
N LYS A 78 23.63 13.44 0.70
CA LYS A 78 24.89 14.12 0.40
C LYS A 78 25.75 14.11 1.65
N GLY A 79 26.94 13.54 1.57
CA GLY A 79 27.85 13.44 2.71
C GLY A 79 27.24 12.72 3.92
N GLY A 80 26.48 11.63 3.71
CA GLY A 80 25.85 10.84 4.77
C GLY A 80 24.62 11.49 5.44
N LYS A 81 24.17 12.65 4.93
CA LYS A 81 22.99 13.37 5.46
C LYS A 81 21.98 13.65 4.34
N PRO A 82 20.68 13.85 4.66
CA PRO A 82 19.73 14.32 3.66
C PRO A 82 20.17 15.68 3.10
N ALA A 83 20.19 15.77 1.77
CA ALA A 83 20.54 17.02 1.07
C ALA A 83 19.57 18.16 1.43
N ASP A 84 18.31 17.81 1.72
CA ASP A 84 17.29 18.74 2.23
C ASP A 84 16.56 18.09 3.43
N PRO A 85 16.86 18.53 4.66
CA PRO A 85 16.19 18.02 5.87
C PRO A 85 14.70 18.37 5.92
N ALA A 86 14.23 19.42 5.27
CA ALA A 86 12.82 19.77 5.24
C ALA A 86 12.03 18.76 4.38
N VAL A 87 12.57 18.37 3.22
CA VAL A 87 12.02 17.29 2.40
C VAL A 87 11.98 15.99 3.20
N ALA A 88 13.08 15.62 3.86
CA ALA A 88 13.14 14.39 4.64
C ALA A 88 12.05 14.33 5.74
N ARG A 89 11.78 15.45 6.40
CA ARG A 89 10.67 15.54 7.38
C ARG A 89 9.29 15.49 6.71
N ALA A 90 9.12 16.20 5.60
CA ALA A 90 7.81 16.30 4.93
C ALA A 90 7.34 14.98 4.35
N VAL A 91 8.22 14.19 3.75
CA VAL A 91 7.85 12.94 3.08
C VAL A 91 7.37 11.86 4.06
N ALA A 92 7.76 11.92 5.33
CA ALA A 92 7.29 11.00 6.36
C ALA A 92 5.75 11.06 6.54
N TYR A 93 5.13 12.23 6.32
CA TYR A 93 3.67 12.38 6.38
C TYR A 93 2.91 11.71 5.23
N TYR A 94 3.62 11.27 4.21
CA TYR A 94 3.05 10.67 3.00
C TYR A 94 3.52 9.23 2.78
N ASP A 95 4.29 8.68 3.71
CA ASP A 95 4.81 7.33 3.63
C ASP A 95 3.71 6.30 3.88
N SER A 96 3.47 5.43 2.90
CA SER A 96 2.42 4.41 2.97
C SER A 96 2.67 3.38 4.07
N ALA A 97 3.91 3.19 4.52
CA ALA A 97 4.19 2.31 5.65
C ALA A 97 3.56 2.82 6.96
N PHE A 98 3.51 4.15 7.15
CA PHE A 98 2.86 4.73 8.33
C PHE A 98 1.33 4.66 8.27
N PHE A 99 0.73 4.68 7.09
CA PHE A 99 -0.70 4.39 6.94
C PHE A 99 -0.97 2.90 7.14
N ALA A 100 -0.13 2.02 6.58
CA ALA A 100 -0.21 0.58 6.77
C ALA A 100 -0.18 0.19 8.25
N ALA A 101 0.62 0.87 9.07
CA ALA A 101 0.69 0.66 10.53
C ALA A 101 -0.64 0.93 11.27
N ARG A 102 -1.64 1.51 10.61
CA ARG A 102 -2.97 1.78 11.16
C ARG A 102 -4.02 0.75 10.76
N ILE A 103 -3.73 -0.16 9.84
CA ILE A 103 -4.65 -1.18 9.33
C ILE A 103 -4.78 -2.30 10.38
N ARG A 104 -5.83 -2.25 11.20
CA ARG A 104 -5.99 -3.17 12.34
C ARG A 104 -6.91 -4.36 12.08
N ARG A 105 -7.86 -4.22 11.14
CA ARG A 105 -8.95 -5.19 10.95
C ARG A 105 -9.12 -5.68 9.52
N ALA A 106 -8.73 -4.87 8.53
CA ALA A 106 -8.87 -5.24 7.13
C ALA A 106 -8.07 -6.51 6.79
N GLU A 107 -8.62 -7.37 5.95
CA GLU A 107 -7.87 -8.44 5.32
C GLU A 107 -6.91 -7.84 4.29
N CYS A 108 -5.64 -8.23 4.32
CA CYS A 108 -4.61 -7.58 3.52
C CYS A 108 -3.91 -8.57 2.59
N LEU A 109 -3.91 -8.24 1.32
CA LEU A 109 -3.09 -8.90 0.30
C LEU A 109 -2.08 -7.89 -0.26
N VAL A 110 -0.80 -8.21 -0.16
CA VAL A 110 0.27 -7.44 -0.79
C VAL A 110 1.01 -8.33 -1.78
N LEU A 111 1.30 -7.82 -2.98
CA LEU A 111 2.10 -8.51 -3.98
C LEU A 111 3.39 -7.74 -4.22
N THR A 112 4.50 -8.46 -4.46
CA THR A 112 5.81 -7.83 -4.74
C THR A 112 6.64 -8.65 -5.71
N GLY A 113 7.25 -7.98 -6.69
CA GLY A 113 8.26 -8.54 -7.57
C GLY A 113 9.65 -8.39 -6.96
N PHE A 114 10.48 -9.45 -6.95
CA PHE A 114 11.80 -9.39 -6.29
C PHE A 114 12.87 -8.65 -7.09
N ILE A 115 12.67 -8.50 -8.39
CA ILE A 115 13.55 -7.70 -9.24
C ILE A 115 12.92 -6.38 -9.66
N ASP A 116 11.90 -5.93 -8.93
CA ASP A 116 11.32 -4.60 -9.07
C ASP A 116 12.29 -3.53 -8.55
N THR A 117 12.81 -2.71 -9.47
CA THR A 117 13.71 -1.60 -9.17
C THR A 117 12.97 -0.28 -8.95
N THR A 118 11.67 -0.24 -9.19
CA THR A 118 10.79 0.93 -9.00
C THR A 118 10.22 0.93 -7.58
N CYS A 119 9.46 -0.09 -7.24
CA CYS A 119 8.94 -0.31 -5.89
C CYS A 119 9.72 -1.46 -5.24
N VAL A 120 10.95 -1.15 -4.83
CA VAL A 120 11.90 -2.18 -4.37
C VAL A 120 11.30 -3.05 -3.25
N PRO A 121 11.52 -4.38 -3.28
CA PRO A 121 10.91 -5.32 -2.32
C PRO A 121 11.11 -4.91 -0.86
N SER A 122 12.28 -4.37 -0.51
CA SER A 122 12.55 -3.92 0.86
C SER A 122 11.58 -2.83 1.34
N SER A 123 11.17 -1.92 0.45
CA SER A 123 10.18 -0.88 0.77
C SER A 123 8.77 -1.45 0.89
N VAL A 124 8.41 -2.40 0.01
CA VAL A 124 7.12 -3.11 0.08
C VAL A 124 7.01 -3.90 1.38
N TYR A 125 8.06 -4.61 1.75
CA TYR A 125 8.13 -5.34 3.02
C TYR A 125 8.08 -4.41 4.24
N ALA A 126 8.67 -3.21 4.17
CA ALA A 126 8.56 -2.24 5.26
C ALA A 126 7.09 -1.87 5.52
N ALA A 127 6.30 -1.64 4.47
CA ALA A 127 4.88 -1.40 4.60
C ALA A 127 4.12 -2.64 5.09
N PHE A 128 4.35 -3.82 4.49
CA PHE A 128 3.70 -5.07 4.89
C PHE A 128 3.96 -5.43 6.35
N ASN A 129 5.20 -5.34 6.81
CA ASN A 129 5.57 -5.66 8.19
C ASN A 129 4.94 -4.68 9.19
N SER A 130 4.66 -3.44 8.77
CA SER A 130 4.00 -2.43 9.60
C SER A 130 2.52 -2.69 9.81
N ILE A 131 1.85 -3.50 8.97
CA ILE A 131 0.42 -3.83 9.11
C ILE A 131 0.19 -4.64 10.39
N PRO A 132 -0.60 -4.14 11.38
CA PRO A 132 -0.88 -4.87 12.61
C PRO A 132 -2.01 -5.90 12.46
N SER A 133 -2.82 -5.86 11.41
CA SER A 133 -3.87 -6.87 11.17
C SER A 133 -3.28 -8.27 11.14
N ALA A 134 -3.93 -9.22 11.84
CA ALA A 134 -3.55 -10.62 11.85
C ALA A 134 -3.87 -11.30 10.48
N SER A 135 -4.88 -10.78 9.77
CA SER A 135 -5.30 -11.29 8.46
C SER A 135 -4.51 -10.57 7.34
N LYS A 136 -3.22 -10.85 7.25
CA LYS A 136 -2.37 -10.29 6.19
C LYS A 136 -1.53 -11.36 5.49
N ARG A 137 -1.38 -11.21 4.18
CA ARG A 137 -0.57 -12.09 3.34
C ARG A 137 0.25 -11.26 2.36
N ILE A 138 1.51 -11.65 2.16
CA ILE A 138 2.33 -11.16 1.04
C ILE A 138 2.62 -12.32 0.10
N VAL A 139 2.52 -12.06 -1.21
CA VAL A 139 2.88 -13.02 -2.25
C VAL A 139 4.06 -12.46 -3.04
N ASN A 140 5.08 -13.28 -3.17
CA ASN A 140 6.34 -12.92 -3.81
C ASN A 140 6.43 -13.51 -5.20
N PHE A 141 6.87 -12.71 -6.16
CA PHE A 141 7.12 -13.12 -7.54
C PHE A 141 8.61 -12.92 -7.85
N PRO A 142 9.43 -13.98 -7.73
CA PRO A 142 10.89 -13.85 -7.76
C PRO A 142 11.45 -13.24 -9.04
N GLN A 143 10.76 -13.42 -10.17
CA GLN A 143 11.22 -12.95 -11.49
C GLN A 143 10.44 -11.73 -12.00
N ALA A 144 9.50 -11.18 -11.21
CA ALA A 144 8.73 -10.03 -11.64
C ALA A 144 9.54 -8.73 -11.42
N ILE A 145 9.57 -7.92 -12.48
CA ILE A 145 9.91 -6.49 -12.41
C ILE A 145 8.66 -5.68 -12.09
N HIS A 146 8.75 -4.35 -12.05
CA HIS A 146 7.59 -3.49 -11.88
C HIS A 146 6.63 -3.60 -13.07
N GLY A 147 5.38 -4.05 -12.83
CA GLY A 147 4.42 -4.22 -13.91
C GLY A 147 3.15 -4.96 -13.52
N SER A 148 2.37 -5.33 -14.55
CA SER A 148 1.15 -6.13 -14.40
C SER A 148 1.40 -7.50 -14.99
N TYR A 149 0.97 -8.53 -14.27
CA TYR A 149 1.17 -9.93 -14.64
C TYR A 149 -0.13 -10.72 -14.44
N PRO A 150 -0.45 -11.67 -15.34
CA PRO A 150 -1.62 -12.55 -15.17
C PRO A 150 -1.63 -13.31 -13.84
N GLU A 151 -0.44 -13.62 -13.31
CA GLU A 151 -0.30 -14.28 -12.01
C GLU A 151 -0.74 -13.38 -10.85
N PHE A 152 -0.58 -12.06 -10.97
CA PHE A 152 -1.10 -11.09 -9.99
C PHE A 152 -2.61 -11.10 -9.99
N ASP A 153 -3.23 -11.10 -11.19
CA ASP A 153 -4.68 -11.14 -11.34
C ASP A 153 -5.25 -12.43 -10.75
N ARG A 154 -4.64 -13.58 -11.04
CA ARG A 154 -5.06 -14.85 -10.48
C ARG A 154 -5.04 -14.86 -8.94
N VAL A 155 -3.97 -14.38 -8.32
CA VAL A 155 -3.87 -14.32 -6.85
C VAL A 155 -4.90 -13.35 -6.28
N THR A 156 -5.17 -12.25 -6.97
CA THR A 156 -6.17 -11.27 -6.60
C THR A 156 -7.58 -11.85 -6.67
N ASP A 157 -7.92 -12.55 -7.75
CA ASP A 157 -9.21 -13.18 -7.95
C ASP A 157 -9.48 -14.29 -6.90
N GLU A 158 -8.46 -15.10 -6.60
CA GLU A 158 -8.53 -16.09 -5.52
C GLU A 158 -8.81 -15.45 -4.16
N PHE A 159 -8.16 -14.33 -3.87
CA PHE A 159 -8.36 -13.57 -2.63
C PHE A 159 -9.76 -12.98 -2.56
N LEU A 160 -10.21 -12.31 -3.63
CA LEU A 160 -11.57 -11.76 -3.73
C LEU A 160 -12.64 -12.84 -3.60
N ALA A 161 -12.48 -13.97 -4.28
CA ALA A 161 -13.38 -15.11 -4.16
C ALA A 161 -13.47 -15.64 -2.72
N GLY A 162 -12.35 -15.57 -1.98
CA GLY A 162 -12.31 -15.93 -0.56
C GLY A 162 -13.09 -14.96 0.34
N LEU A 163 -13.03 -13.65 0.03
CA LEU A 163 -13.75 -12.61 0.78
C LEU A 163 -15.26 -12.64 0.56
N LEU A 164 -15.69 -12.96 -0.66
CA LEU A 164 -17.08 -12.87 -1.11
C LEU A 164 -17.86 -14.18 -0.91
N ARG A 165 -17.28 -15.20 -0.28
CA ARG A 165 -17.97 -16.45 0.02
C ARG A 165 -19.12 -16.22 1.00
N PRO A 166 -20.34 -16.74 0.73
CA PRO A 166 -21.42 -16.69 1.69
C PRO A 166 -21.04 -17.39 2.99
N GLY A 167 -21.20 -16.72 4.12
CA GLY A 167 -20.96 -17.30 5.44
C GLY A 167 -19.67 -16.86 6.16
N LYS A 168 -18.99 -15.86 5.62
CA LYS A 168 -17.98 -15.09 6.38
C LYS A 168 -18.56 -13.82 6.98
#